data_97bd8d7daa43a37ef8e4181fd6cbb19f
#
_entry.id   97bd8d7daa43a37ef8e4181fd6cbb19f
#
_cell.length_a   1.000
_cell.length_b   1.000
_cell.length_c   1.000
_cell.angle_alpha   90.00
_cell.angle_beta   90.00
_cell.angle_gamma   90.00
#
_symmetry.space_group_name_H-M   'P 1'
#
loop_
_entity.id
_entity.type
_entity.pdbx_description
1 polymer ?
#
loop_
_entity_poly.entity_id
_entity_poly.type
_entity_poly.pdbx_seq_one_letter_code
_entity_poly.pdbx_strand_id
1 'polypeptide(L)'
;LATSTVTEKKSNAADGRTSFDITAGNVVVEFFNKNVTPYPTEVGGPAFDLIPVEKQKDIMVNVARMHGQQEYNRIMELVEVLQRQAAELKRRLDVTDMVHAARYEFQIYHGQKYWLVRDHRRGGTRLTHNGPADWTTGGPSEYEYICQVKWLGDYTWVEVTEEDAK
;
A
#
# COMPACT_ATOMS: atom_id res chain seq x y z
N LEU A 1 -3.63 -51.70 37.61
CA LEU A 1 -2.66 -51.11 38.58
C LEU A 1 -1.29 -51.19 37.98
N ALA A 2 -0.87 -50.16 37.24
CA ALA A 2 0.47 -50.02 36.74
C ALA A 2 1.18 -48.92 37.54
N THR A 3 2.10 -49.34 38.39
CA THR A 3 3.01 -48.49 39.16
C THR A 3 4.07 -47.96 38.24
N SER A 4 4.01 -46.71 37.88
CA SER A 4 5.11 -45.99 37.18
C SER A 4 6.19 -45.67 38.18
N THR A 5 7.32 -46.27 38.02
CA THR A 5 8.56 -45.96 38.75
C THR A 5 9.11 -44.63 38.23
N VAL A 6 9.09 -43.63 39.09
CA VAL A 6 9.73 -42.33 38.85
C VAL A 6 11.24 -42.51 38.95
N THR A 7 11.94 -42.34 37.85
CA THR A 7 13.42 -42.31 37.84
C THR A 7 13.85 -40.87 38.12
N GLU A 8 14.32 -40.66 39.32
CA GLU A 8 14.95 -39.41 39.74
C GLU A 8 16.30 -39.25 39.03
N LYS A 9 16.35 -38.41 38.02
CA LYS A 9 17.58 -38.07 37.32
C LYS A 9 18.24 -36.89 38.03
N LYS A 10 19.24 -37.21 38.84
CA LYS A 10 20.12 -36.20 39.43
C LYS A 10 20.80 -35.42 38.31
N SER A 11 20.44 -34.18 38.11
CA SER A 11 21.13 -33.26 37.19
C SER A 11 22.45 -32.78 37.83
N ASN A 12 23.52 -32.90 37.08
CA ASN A 12 24.81 -32.33 37.48
C ASN A 12 24.76 -30.82 37.46
N ALA A 13 24.96 -30.24 38.63
CA ALA A 13 24.83 -28.81 38.92
C ALA A 13 25.94 -27.91 38.36
N ALA A 14 26.74 -28.39 37.41
CA ALA A 14 27.95 -27.66 36.95
C ALA A 14 27.74 -26.83 35.64
N ASP A 15 26.59 -26.92 34.98
CA ASP A 15 26.50 -26.40 33.60
C ASP A 15 25.46 -25.27 33.38
N GLY A 16 24.91 -24.69 34.42
CA GLY A 16 24.03 -23.52 34.30
C GLY A 16 22.79 -23.65 33.37
N ARG A 17 22.49 -24.90 32.95
CA ARG A 17 21.38 -25.16 32.03
C ARG A 17 20.09 -25.37 32.77
N THR A 18 19.03 -24.77 32.25
CA THR A 18 17.65 -24.96 32.71
C THR A 18 17.22 -26.41 32.46
N SER A 19 16.83 -27.14 33.52
CA SER A 19 16.20 -28.44 33.40
C SER A 19 14.67 -28.27 33.37
N PHE A 20 14.04 -29.01 32.45
CA PHE A 20 12.58 -29.07 32.36
C PHE A 20 12.11 -30.42 32.85
N ASP A 21 11.39 -30.47 33.92
CA ASP A 21 10.73 -31.69 34.40
C ASP A 21 9.23 -31.64 34.07
N ILE A 22 8.76 -32.59 33.27
CA ILE A 22 7.37 -32.77 32.92
C ILE A 22 6.82 -33.93 33.77
N THR A 23 6.11 -33.62 34.82
CA THR A 23 5.45 -34.64 35.65
C THR A 23 3.95 -34.39 35.65
N ALA A 24 3.16 -35.35 35.17
CA ALA A 24 1.69 -35.36 35.23
C ALA A 24 1.00 -34.10 34.67
N GLY A 25 1.48 -33.57 33.54
CA GLY A 25 0.88 -32.42 32.86
C GLY A 25 1.27 -31.05 33.43
N ASN A 26 2.06 -31.01 34.49
CA ASN A 26 2.62 -29.76 34.99
C ASN A 26 4.06 -29.60 34.52
N VAL A 27 4.34 -28.48 33.88
CA VAL A 27 5.70 -28.09 33.49
C VAL A 27 6.28 -27.26 34.63
N VAL A 28 7.22 -27.83 35.37
CA VAL A 28 8.00 -27.07 36.38
C VAL A 28 9.28 -26.59 35.70
N VAL A 29 9.39 -25.29 35.56
CA VAL A 29 10.58 -24.65 35.01
C VAL A 29 11.41 -24.11 36.18
N GLU A 30 12.52 -24.77 36.47
CA GLU A 30 13.52 -24.22 37.42
C GLU A 30 14.37 -23.18 36.68
N PHE A 31 14.06 -21.91 36.89
CA PHE A 31 14.75 -20.79 36.25
C PHE A 31 16.12 -20.50 36.82
N PHE A 32 16.43 -21.01 38.02
CA PHE A 32 17.64 -20.60 38.71
C PHE A 32 18.38 -21.76 39.38
N ASN A 33 19.63 -21.90 39.09
CA ASN A 33 20.55 -22.55 40.00
C ASN A 33 20.68 -21.62 41.23
N LYS A 34 20.54 -22.14 42.45
CA LYS A 34 20.60 -21.36 43.72
C LYS A 34 21.85 -20.50 43.85
N ASN A 35 22.88 -20.79 43.06
CA ASN A 35 24.18 -20.12 43.12
C ASN A 35 24.45 -19.15 41.97
N VAL A 36 23.51 -19.04 40.98
CA VAL A 36 23.68 -18.14 39.84
C VAL A 36 22.42 -17.31 39.70
N THR A 37 22.49 -16.08 40.02
CA THR A 37 21.41 -15.13 39.74
C THR A 37 21.61 -14.57 38.34
N PRO A 38 20.56 -14.48 37.49
CA PRO A 38 20.65 -13.95 36.12
C PRO A 38 20.95 -12.45 36.08
N TYR A 39 20.94 -11.81 37.23
CA TYR A 39 21.26 -10.39 37.37
C TYR A 39 22.56 -10.23 38.16
N PRO A 40 23.41 -9.29 37.78
CA PRO A 40 24.60 -8.95 38.58
C PRO A 40 24.16 -8.47 39.98
N THR A 41 24.42 -9.30 40.97
CA THR A 41 24.16 -8.99 42.38
C THR A 41 25.37 -8.37 43.09
N GLU A 42 26.36 -7.96 42.30
CA GLU A 42 27.54 -7.32 42.84
C GLU A 42 27.17 -5.97 43.51
N VAL A 43 27.72 -5.75 44.67
CA VAL A 43 27.66 -4.47 45.38
C VAL A 43 28.45 -3.46 44.54
N GLY A 44 27.75 -2.69 43.71
CA GLY A 44 28.35 -1.77 42.74
C GLY A 44 27.81 -1.92 41.32
N GLY A 45 26.85 -2.80 41.09
CA GLY A 45 26.10 -2.82 39.83
C GLY A 45 25.44 -1.46 39.55
N PRO A 46 25.23 -1.08 38.25
CA PRO A 46 24.61 0.20 37.94
C PRO A 46 23.27 0.30 38.67
N ALA A 47 23.07 1.37 39.39
CA ALA A 47 21.80 1.68 40.04
C ALA A 47 20.76 1.88 38.94
N PHE A 48 19.83 0.93 38.77
CA PHE A 48 18.67 1.11 37.93
C PHE A 48 17.69 2.00 38.71
N ASP A 49 17.70 3.29 38.40
CA ASP A 49 16.69 4.18 38.88
C ASP A 49 15.32 3.75 38.37
N LEU A 50 14.42 3.42 39.28
CA LEU A 50 13.03 3.14 38.94
C LEU A 50 12.44 4.41 38.34
N ILE A 51 12.01 4.32 37.07
CA ILE A 51 11.33 5.43 36.42
C ILE A 51 10.06 5.73 37.21
N PRO A 52 9.85 6.94 37.71
CA PRO A 52 8.63 7.31 38.43
C PRO A 52 7.39 6.98 37.57
N VAL A 53 6.36 6.43 38.20
CA VAL A 53 5.12 6.01 37.50
C VAL A 53 4.50 7.15 36.66
N GLU A 54 4.61 8.38 37.13
CA GLU A 54 4.15 9.57 36.41
C GLU A 54 4.91 9.77 35.10
N LYS A 55 6.24 9.72 35.13
CA LYS A 55 7.06 9.80 33.91
C LYS A 55 6.80 8.64 32.97
N GLN A 56 6.54 7.46 33.47
CA GLN A 56 6.20 6.30 32.68
C GLN A 56 4.85 6.49 31.95
N LYS A 57 3.85 7.04 32.64
CA LYS A 57 2.56 7.40 32.03
C LYS A 57 2.71 8.45 30.93
N ASP A 58 3.50 9.48 31.16
CA ASP A 58 3.76 10.54 30.19
C ASP A 58 4.45 9.98 28.93
N ILE A 59 5.42 9.10 29.10
CA ILE A 59 6.07 8.42 27.98
C ILE A 59 5.05 7.58 27.21
N MET A 60 4.21 6.79 27.89
CA MET A 60 3.19 5.97 27.24
C MET A 60 2.19 6.81 26.44
N VAL A 61 1.72 7.93 27.01
CA VAL A 61 0.80 8.86 26.31
C VAL A 61 1.46 9.50 25.09
N ASN A 62 2.72 9.93 25.22
CA ASN A 62 3.44 10.52 24.11
C ASN A 62 3.71 9.52 22.99
N VAL A 63 4.10 8.29 23.33
CA VAL A 63 4.28 7.21 22.36
C VAL A 63 2.95 6.87 21.67
N ALA A 64 1.85 6.76 22.42
CA ALA A 64 0.54 6.50 21.85
C ALA A 64 0.09 7.63 20.89
N ARG A 65 0.31 8.89 21.25
CA ARG A 65 0.03 10.04 20.38
C ARG A 65 0.89 10.02 19.11
N MET A 66 2.16 9.70 19.24
CA MET A 66 3.07 9.62 18.10
C MET A 66 2.64 8.50 17.13
N HIS A 67 2.31 7.33 17.63
CA HIS A 67 1.78 6.23 16.80
C HIS A 67 0.45 6.60 16.16
N GLY A 68 -0.46 7.22 16.93
CA GLY A 68 -1.74 7.70 16.39
C GLY A 68 -1.55 8.70 15.26
N GLN A 69 -0.61 9.64 15.41
CA GLN A 69 -0.29 10.62 14.37
C GLN A 69 0.34 9.97 13.13
N GLN A 70 1.22 9.00 13.31
CA GLN A 70 1.81 8.26 12.20
C GLN A 70 0.77 7.49 11.41
N GLU A 71 -0.15 6.82 12.10
CA GLU A 71 -1.23 6.08 11.44
C GLU A 71 -2.21 7.01 10.73
N TYR A 72 -2.54 8.14 11.36
CA TYR A 72 -3.35 9.17 10.72
C TYR A 72 -2.71 9.69 9.43
N ASN A 73 -1.42 10.01 9.46
CA ASN A 73 -0.70 10.50 8.28
C ASN A 73 -0.70 9.45 7.16
N ARG A 74 -0.47 8.17 7.51
CA ARG A 74 -0.53 7.06 6.56
C ARG A 74 -1.92 6.93 5.91
N ILE A 75 -2.98 7.07 6.71
CA ILE A 75 -4.35 7.04 6.17
C ILE A 75 -4.57 8.24 5.24
N MET A 76 -4.09 9.42 5.59
CA MET A 76 -4.22 10.60 4.73
C MET A 76 -3.49 10.45 3.40
N GLU A 77 -2.31 9.85 3.38
CA GLU A 77 -1.59 9.51 2.14
C GLU A 77 -2.39 8.54 1.27
N LEU A 78 -3.01 7.52 1.87
CA LEU A 78 -3.89 6.59 1.14
C LEU A 78 -5.12 7.30 0.57
N VAL A 79 -5.72 8.22 1.31
CA VAL A 79 -6.86 9.03 0.84
C VAL A 79 -6.46 9.86 -0.38
N GLU A 80 -5.28 10.47 -0.36
CA GLU A 80 -4.77 11.24 -1.50
C GLU A 80 -4.61 10.38 -2.76
N VAL A 81 -4.03 9.19 -2.61
CA VAL A 81 -3.88 8.23 -3.71
C VAL A 81 -5.24 7.81 -4.27
N LEU A 82 -6.19 7.48 -3.40
CA LEU A 82 -7.54 7.08 -3.81
C LEU A 82 -8.30 8.24 -4.50
N GLN A 83 -8.14 9.47 -4.03
CA GLN A 83 -8.74 10.65 -4.67
C GLN A 83 -8.18 10.86 -6.08
N ARG A 84 -6.86 10.68 -6.26
CA ARG A 84 -6.22 10.75 -7.58
C ARG A 84 -6.76 9.70 -8.53
N GLN A 85 -6.85 8.45 -8.07
CA GLN A 85 -7.39 7.35 -8.87
C GLN A 85 -8.87 7.57 -9.23
N ALA A 86 -9.67 8.09 -8.30
CA ALA A 86 -11.06 8.41 -8.54
C ALA A 86 -11.22 9.54 -9.58
N ALA A 87 -10.38 10.56 -9.51
CA ALA A 87 -10.37 11.66 -10.48
C ALA A 87 -9.97 11.16 -11.89
N GLU A 88 -8.97 10.29 -11.96
CA GLU A 88 -8.51 9.68 -13.21
C GLU A 88 -9.60 8.79 -13.84
N LEU A 89 -10.27 7.97 -13.04
CA LEU A 89 -11.39 7.15 -13.50
C LEU A 89 -12.54 8.02 -14.01
N LYS A 90 -12.87 9.09 -13.30
CA LYS A 90 -13.90 10.04 -13.74
C LYS A 90 -13.55 10.65 -15.09
N ARG A 91 -12.30 11.14 -15.24
CA ARG A 91 -11.82 11.70 -16.51
C ARG A 91 -11.92 10.67 -17.65
N ARG A 92 -11.58 9.40 -17.39
CA ARG A 92 -11.73 8.32 -18.37
C ARG A 92 -13.18 8.12 -18.81
N LEU A 93 -14.12 8.17 -17.87
CA LEU A 93 -15.55 8.06 -18.18
C LEU A 93 -16.04 9.28 -18.97
N ASP A 94 -15.65 10.49 -18.59
CA ASP A 94 -16.03 11.72 -19.32
C ASP A 94 -15.52 11.66 -20.78
N VAL A 95 -14.28 11.20 -20.99
CA VAL A 95 -13.74 11.00 -22.36
C VAL A 95 -14.51 9.92 -23.11
N THR A 96 -14.87 8.84 -22.45
CA THR A 96 -15.64 7.74 -23.03
C THR A 96 -17.00 8.25 -23.51
N ASP A 97 -17.68 9.04 -22.70
CA ASP A 97 -18.98 9.63 -23.06
C ASP A 97 -18.84 10.59 -24.26
N MET A 98 -17.79 11.41 -24.28
CA MET A 98 -17.52 12.30 -25.42
C MET A 98 -17.27 11.53 -26.71
N VAL A 99 -16.54 10.41 -26.66
CA VAL A 99 -16.28 9.59 -27.83
C VAL A 99 -17.54 8.86 -28.29
N HIS A 100 -18.37 8.37 -27.38
CA HIS A 100 -19.65 7.74 -27.71
C HIS A 100 -20.64 8.73 -28.35
N ALA A 101 -20.58 9.99 -27.97
CA ALA A 101 -21.37 11.04 -28.60
C ALA A 101 -20.78 11.51 -29.93
N ALA A 102 -19.52 11.20 -30.21
CA ALA A 102 -18.83 11.60 -31.43
C ALA A 102 -19.29 10.80 -32.67
N ARG A 103 -19.28 11.44 -33.82
CA ARG A 103 -19.58 10.80 -35.10
C ARG A 103 -18.29 10.17 -35.66
N TYR A 104 -18.39 8.95 -36.17
CA TYR A 104 -17.31 8.28 -36.92
C TYR A 104 -17.92 7.37 -38.01
N GLU A 105 -17.19 7.19 -39.10
CA GLU A 105 -17.63 6.44 -40.28
C GLU A 105 -16.67 5.29 -40.61
N PHE A 106 -15.81 4.89 -39.68
CA PHE A 106 -14.79 3.87 -39.84
C PHE A 106 -14.86 2.84 -38.71
N GLN A 107 -14.26 1.68 -38.96
CA GLN A 107 -14.16 0.64 -37.94
C GLN A 107 -13.06 1.00 -36.92
N ILE A 108 -13.41 0.86 -35.64
CA ILE A 108 -12.50 1.13 -34.55
C ILE A 108 -11.80 -0.16 -34.16
N TYR A 109 -10.50 -0.09 -33.89
CA TYR A 109 -9.68 -1.22 -33.46
C TYR A 109 -9.09 -0.97 -32.08
N HIS A 110 -9.06 -2.02 -31.25
CA HIS A 110 -8.45 -1.94 -29.92
C HIS A 110 -6.97 -1.54 -29.99
N GLY A 111 -6.56 -0.69 -29.08
CA GLY A 111 -5.19 -0.27 -28.95
C GLY A 111 -4.72 0.77 -29.97
N GLN A 112 -5.52 1.08 -30.98
CA GLN A 112 -5.21 2.18 -31.89
C GLN A 112 -5.53 3.55 -31.30
N LYS A 113 -4.79 4.54 -31.76
CA LYS A 113 -4.93 5.95 -31.37
C LYS A 113 -5.80 6.67 -32.39
N TYR A 114 -6.68 7.50 -31.90
CA TYR A 114 -7.60 8.31 -32.69
C TYR A 114 -7.60 9.74 -32.15
N TRP A 115 -8.04 10.68 -32.98
CA TRP A 115 -8.17 12.07 -32.57
C TRP A 115 -9.62 12.45 -32.42
N LEU A 116 -9.98 13.00 -31.27
CA LEU A 116 -11.27 13.59 -31.02
C LEU A 116 -11.20 15.06 -31.44
N VAL A 117 -12.03 15.43 -32.40
CA VAL A 117 -12.06 16.79 -32.93
C VAL A 117 -13.47 17.36 -32.84
N ARG A 118 -13.55 18.68 -32.69
CA ARG A 118 -14.80 19.42 -32.82
C ARG A 118 -14.91 19.89 -34.25
N ASP A 119 -16.02 19.55 -34.91
CA ASP A 119 -16.34 19.98 -36.29
C ASP A 119 -17.21 21.22 -36.23
N HIS A 120 -16.64 22.37 -36.51
CA HIS A 120 -17.37 23.66 -36.50
C HIS A 120 -18.36 23.80 -37.67
N ARG A 121 -18.15 23.05 -38.77
CA ARG A 121 -19.02 23.12 -39.95
C ARG A 121 -20.34 22.36 -39.76
N ARG A 122 -20.22 21.15 -39.21
CA ARG A 122 -21.41 20.27 -39.02
C ARG A 122 -21.97 20.32 -37.60
N GLY A 123 -21.25 20.95 -36.71
CA GLY A 123 -21.54 20.97 -35.29
C GLY A 123 -21.34 19.61 -34.61
N GLY A 124 -20.77 19.61 -33.41
CA GLY A 124 -20.55 18.42 -32.62
C GLY A 124 -19.13 17.88 -32.68
N THR A 125 -18.93 16.71 -32.07
CA THR A 125 -17.65 16.03 -31.98
C THR A 125 -17.54 14.92 -33.03
N ARG A 126 -16.34 14.71 -33.56
CA ARG A 126 -16.02 13.68 -34.52
C ARG A 126 -14.73 12.96 -34.15
N LEU A 127 -14.68 11.67 -34.42
CA LEU A 127 -13.46 10.87 -34.28
C LEU A 127 -12.75 10.77 -35.64
N THR A 128 -11.42 10.97 -35.66
CA THR A 128 -10.61 10.88 -36.88
C THR A 128 -9.34 10.07 -36.65
N HIS A 129 -8.82 9.45 -37.73
CA HIS A 129 -7.50 8.81 -37.69
C HIS A 129 -6.37 9.83 -37.79
N ASN A 130 -6.60 10.91 -38.55
CA ASN A 130 -5.56 11.87 -38.88
C ASN A 130 -5.45 12.93 -37.77
N GLY A 131 -4.23 13.09 -37.29
CA GLY A 131 -3.88 14.15 -36.34
C GLY A 131 -3.47 15.45 -37.02
N PRO A 132 -3.19 16.49 -36.26
CA PRO A 132 -2.76 17.79 -36.82
C PRO A 132 -1.44 17.68 -37.61
N ALA A 133 -0.56 16.74 -37.23
CA ALA A 133 0.73 16.50 -37.89
C ALA A 133 0.61 15.75 -39.24
N ASP A 134 -0.49 15.04 -39.48
CA ASP A 134 -0.69 14.25 -40.70
C ASP A 134 -1.11 15.11 -41.92
N TRP A 135 -1.39 16.37 -41.65
CA TRP A 135 -1.81 17.32 -42.70
C TRP A 135 -0.66 18.27 -43.02
N THR A 136 -0.41 18.46 -44.31
CA THR A 136 0.63 19.39 -44.80
C THR A 136 0.39 20.85 -44.39
N THR A 137 -0.87 21.20 -44.06
CA THR A 137 -1.29 22.57 -43.70
C THR A 137 -1.92 22.65 -42.30
N GLY A 138 -1.61 21.72 -41.40
CA GLY A 138 -2.16 21.74 -40.04
C GLY A 138 -3.60 21.23 -39.87
N GLY A 139 -4.18 20.64 -40.95
CA GLY A 139 -5.53 20.11 -40.96
C GLY A 139 -6.59 21.10 -41.45
N PRO A 140 -7.83 20.61 -41.65
CA PRO A 140 -8.95 21.46 -42.04
C PRO A 140 -9.17 22.55 -40.97
N SER A 141 -9.28 23.80 -41.40
CA SER A 141 -9.53 24.96 -40.52
C SER A 141 -10.85 24.85 -39.73
N GLU A 142 -11.70 23.90 -40.14
CA GLU A 142 -12.99 23.62 -39.51
C GLU A 142 -12.87 22.67 -38.29
N TYR A 143 -11.69 22.02 -38.11
CA TYR A 143 -11.46 21.06 -37.05
C TYR A 143 -10.65 21.68 -35.89
N GLU A 144 -11.24 21.65 -34.73
CA GLU A 144 -10.56 21.94 -33.47
C GLU A 144 -10.18 20.61 -32.78
N TYR A 145 -8.89 20.31 -32.70
CA TYR A 145 -8.40 19.10 -32.04
C TYR A 145 -8.53 19.23 -30.52
N ILE A 146 -9.29 18.30 -29.90
CA ILE A 146 -9.55 18.29 -28.46
C ILE A 146 -8.48 17.46 -27.76
N CYS A 147 -8.38 16.17 -28.08
CA CYS A 147 -7.42 15.25 -27.49
C CYS A 147 -7.18 14.03 -28.38
N GLN A 148 -6.07 13.34 -28.14
CA GLN A 148 -5.83 12.02 -28.72
C GLN A 148 -6.37 10.97 -27.74
N VAL A 149 -7.12 9.99 -28.26
CA VAL A 149 -7.79 8.94 -27.48
C VAL A 149 -7.40 7.56 -27.97
N LYS A 150 -7.38 6.61 -27.05
CA LYS A 150 -7.08 5.20 -27.32
C LYS A 150 -8.18 4.32 -26.74
N TRP A 151 -8.64 3.34 -27.53
CA TRP A 151 -9.64 2.38 -27.08
C TRP A 151 -9.01 1.23 -26.30
N LEU A 152 -9.51 1.00 -25.09
CA LEU A 152 -9.04 -0.07 -24.21
C LEU A 152 -9.90 -1.33 -24.32
N GLY A 153 -9.38 -2.45 -23.77
CA GLY A 153 -10.05 -3.75 -23.79
C GLY A 153 -11.30 -3.84 -22.92
N ASP A 154 -11.49 -2.90 -22.00
CA ASP A 154 -12.67 -2.74 -21.14
C ASP A 154 -13.77 -1.87 -21.75
N TYR A 155 -13.67 -1.59 -23.06
CA TYR A 155 -14.57 -0.72 -23.83
C TYR A 155 -14.57 0.76 -23.38
N THR A 156 -13.63 1.17 -22.55
CA THR A 156 -13.43 2.58 -22.20
C THR A 156 -12.40 3.24 -23.10
N TRP A 157 -12.42 4.57 -23.13
CA TRP A 157 -11.48 5.38 -23.87
C TRP A 157 -10.60 6.17 -22.88
N VAL A 158 -9.32 6.17 -23.17
CA VAL A 158 -8.34 6.94 -22.40
C VAL A 158 -7.71 8.00 -23.28
N GLU A 159 -7.49 9.16 -22.70
CA GLU A 159 -6.72 10.22 -23.33
C GLU A 159 -5.24 9.83 -23.33
N VAL A 160 -4.61 9.92 -24.49
CA VAL A 160 -3.19 9.62 -24.66
C VAL A 160 -2.39 10.83 -24.26
N THR A 161 -1.60 10.72 -23.21
CA THR A 161 -0.64 11.74 -22.81
C THR A 161 0.67 11.59 -23.60
N GLU A 162 1.49 12.63 -23.64
CA GLU A 162 2.78 12.61 -24.37
C GLU A 162 3.74 11.53 -23.84
N GLU A 163 3.54 11.06 -22.59
CA GLU A 163 4.32 9.99 -22.01
C GLU A 163 4.01 8.61 -22.62
N ASP A 164 2.79 8.41 -23.11
CA ASP A 164 2.35 7.18 -23.78
C ASP A 164 2.74 7.15 -25.28
N ALA A 165 3.39 8.18 -25.76
CA ALA A 165 3.76 8.32 -27.18
C ALA A 165 5.18 7.79 -27.50
N LYS A 166 5.93 7.35 -26.48
CA LYS A 166 7.24 6.69 -26.63
C LYS A 166 7.05 5.19 -26.55
#